data_bb1251985f73d7e0a5cffad4f8ef3174
#
_entry.id   bb1251985f73d7e0a5cffad4f8ef3174
#
_cell.length_a   1.000
_cell.length_b   1.000
_cell.length_c   1.000
_cell.angle_alpha   90.00
_cell.angle_beta   90.00
_cell.angle_gamma   90.00
#
_symmetry.space_group_name_H-M   'P 1'
#
loop_
_entity.id
_entity.type
_entity.pdbx_description
1 polymer ?
#
loop_
_entity_poly.entity_id
_entity_poly.type
_entity_poly.pdbx_seq_one_letter_code
_entity_poly.pdbx_strand_id
1 'polypeptide(L)'
;VALSGELSQQERTHALQALRDGRARVCIATDVAARGIDLPGLELVIHADLPTNSETLLHRSGRTGRAGAKGVSALVVSPSEYRKAQRLLQGAKVTAEWGKAPSAEEVGYRDDQRMMDHPALTAPLDDMGVAQDLLARVGPERIAAAFVQLWREGRPPPEVLSDVPQPA
;
A
#
# COMPACT_ATOMS: atom_id res chain seq x y z
N VAL A 1 2.26 -6.04 8.10
CA VAL A 1 1.95 -6.44 9.48
C VAL A 1 0.56 -5.95 9.86
N ALA A 2 -0.09 -6.64 10.78
CA ALA A 2 -1.39 -6.24 11.33
C ALA A 2 -1.24 -5.88 12.81
N LEU A 3 -1.99 -4.88 13.26
CA LEU A 3 -2.08 -4.46 14.65
C LEU A 3 -3.56 -4.41 15.05
N SER A 4 -3.94 -5.26 16.00
CA SER A 4 -5.26 -5.26 16.63
C SER A 4 -5.15 -5.10 18.14
N GLY A 5 -6.30 -4.84 18.78
CA GLY A 5 -6.34 -4.77 20.25
C GLY A 5 -6.12 -6.12 20.95
N GLU A 6 -6.20 -7.21 20.19
CA GLU A 6 -6.04 -8.59 20.71
C GLU A 6 -4.57 -9.05 20.77
N LEU A 7 -3.65 -8.31 20.12
CA LEU A 7 -2.23 -8.65 20.13
C LEU A 7 -1.63 -8.46 21.53
N SER A 8 -0.80 -9.42 21.92
CA SER A 8 0.08 -9.25 23.07
C SER A 8 1.06 -8.09 22.88
N GLN A 9 1.58 -7.55 23.97
CA GLN A 9 2.57 -6.47 23.90
C GLN A 9 3.83 -6.89 23.13
N GLN A 10 4.22 -8.14 23.19
CA GLN A 10 5.38 -8.67 22.47
C GLN A 10 5.14 -8.69 20.96
N GLU A 11 3.99 -9.19 20.51
CA GLU A 11 3.61 -9.20 19.08
C GLU A 11 3.52 -7.78 18.53
N ARG A 12 2.91 -6.86 19.30
CA ARG A 12 2.85 -5.45 18.95
C ARG A 12 4.24 -4.84 18.78
N THR A 13 5.15 -5.13 19.70
CA THR A 13 6.53 -4.64 19.62
C THR A 13 7.25 -5.18 18.39
N HIS A 14 7.11 -6.48 18.09
CA HIS A 14 7.70 -7.09 16.90
C HIS A 14 7.15 -6.50 15.60
N ALA A 15 5.85 -6.28 15.51
CA ALA A 15 5.22 -5.67 14.33
C ALA A 15 5.73 -4.24 14.09
N LEU A 16 5.81 -3.41 15.14
CA LEU A 16 6.34 -2.05 15.05
C LEU A 16 7.84 -2.03 14.70
N GLN A 17 8.61 -2.97 15.23
CA GLN A 17 10.02 -3.10 14.88
C GLN A 17 10.22 -3.51 13.42
N ALA A 18 9.39 -4.42 12.91
CA ALA A 18 9.43 -4.82 11.50
C ALA A 18 9.17 -3.64 10.55
N LEU A 19 8.30 -2.70 10.94
CA LEU A 19 8.05 -1.47 10.19
C LEU A 19 9.25 -0.51 10.25
N ARG A 20 9.84 -0.32 11.44
CA ARG A 20 11.02 0.55 11.60
C ARG A 20 12.23 0.05 10.83
N ASP A 21 12.43 -1.26 10.78
CA ASP A 21 13.53 -1.91 10.08
C ASP A 21 13.28 -2.01 8.56
N GLY A 22 12.11 -1.61 8.06
CA GLY A 22 11.74 -1.77 6.66
C GLY A 22 11.44 -3.20 6.21
N ARG A 23 11.42 -4.18 7.14
CA ARG A 23 11.01 -5.57 6.86
C ARG A 23 9.52 -5.68 6.55
N ALA A 24 8.70 -4.78 7.10
CA ALA A 24 7.32 -4.59 6.73
C ALA A 24 7.14 -3.18 6.15
N ARG A 25 6.41 -3.08 5.05
CA ARG A 25 6.15 -1.82 4.35
C ARG A 25 4.75 -1.27 4.59
N VAL A 26 3.85 -2.11 5.08
CA VAL A 26 2.44 -1.77 5.31
C VAL A 26 2.04 -2.26 6.69
N CYS A 27 1.30 -1.40 7.41
CA CYS A 27 0.66 -1.73 8.67
C CYS A 27 -0.86 -1.58 8.53
N ILE A 28 -1.59 -2.65 8.80
CA ILE A 28 -3.04 -2.61 8.91
C ILE A 28 -3.36 -2.55 10.41
N ALA A 29 -4.07 -1.52 10.84
CA ALA A 29 -4.35 -1.30 12.26
C ALA A 29 -5.79 -0.88 12.51
N THR A 30 -6.36 -1.36 13.61
CA THR A 30 -7.60 -0.81 14.16
C THR A 30 -7.33 0.50 14.92
N ASP A 31 -8.35 1.34 15.12
CA ASP A 31 -8.21 2.60 15.85
C ASP A 31 -7.60 2.44 17.24
N VAL A 32 -8.00 1.39 17.95
CA VAL A 32 -7.49 1.11 19.30
C VAL A 32 -6.00 0.76 19.24
N ALA A 33 -5.62 -0.07 18.29
CA ALA A 33 -4.22 -0.49 18.14
C ALA A 33 -3.33 0.62 17.58
N ALA A 34 -3.88 1.54 16.78
CA ALA A 34 -3.15 2.66 16.21
C ALA A 34 -2.83 3.76 17.23
N ARG A 35 -3.51 3.79 18.38
CA ARG A 35 -3.23 4.78 19.43
C ARG A 35 -1.82 4.63 19.97
N GLY A 36 -1.11 5.75 20.08
CA GLY A 36 0.26 5.77 20.58
C GLY A 36 1.31 5.21 19.63
N ILE A 37 0.95 4.84 18.40
CA ILE A 37 1.95 4.50 17.38
C ILE A 37 2.69 5.77 16.99
N ASP A 38 4.00 5.72 17.17
CA ASP A 38 4.93 6.71 16.63
C ASP A 38 5.88 5.99 15.67
N LEU A 39 5.67 6.22 14.39
CA LEU A 39 6.49 5.69 13.31
C LEU A 39 7.10 6.87 12.56
N PRO A 40 8.36 7.19 12.82
CA PRO A 40 9.06 8.20 12.04
C PRO A 40 9.12 7.76 10.57
N GLY A 41 8.88 8.71 9.66
CA GLY A 41 8.90 8.42 8.22
C GLY A 41 7.64 7.77 7.67
N LEU A 42 6.53 7.75 8.42
CA LEU A 42 5.24 7.31 7.86
C LEU A 42 4.74 8.35 6.84
N GLU A 43 4.78 7.99 5.57
CA GLU A 43 4.47 8.89 4.45
C GLU A 43 2.99 8.91 4.08
N LEU A 44 2.28 7.78 4.30
CA LEU A 44 0.92 7.59 3.85
C LEU A 44 0.05 6.94 4.93
N VAL A 45 -1.13 7.52 5.16
CA VAL A 45 -2.22 6.92 5.93
C VAL A 45 -3.41 6.70 5.01
N ILE A 46 -3.92 5.47 4.94
CA ILE A 46 -5.12 5.12 4.19
C ILE A 46 -6.23 4.80 5.18
N HIS A 47 -7.34 5.53 5.09
CA HIS A 47 -8.57 5.23 5.80
C HIS A 47 -9.38 4.24 4.95
N ALA A 48 -9.20 2.94 5.18
CA ALA A 48 -9.95 1.90 4.48
C ALA A 48 -11.44 1.96 4.83
N ASP A 49 -11.75 2.29 6.09
CA ASP A 49 -13.08 2.63 6.55
C ASP A 49 -13.16 4.09 6.96
N LEU A 50 -14.24 4.76 6.62
CA LEU A 50 -14.44 6.15 7.05
C LEU A 50 -14.50 6.24 8.58
N PRO A 51 -13.79 7.19 9.18
CA PRO A 51 -13.86 7.43 10.61
C PRO A 51 -15.25 7.86 11.05
N THR A 52 -15.55 7.66 12.33
CA THR A 52 -16.87 7.97 12.91
C THR A 52 -17.12 9.47 13.04
N ASN A 53 -16.07 10.27 13.23
CA ASN A 53 -16.14 11.72 13.39
C ASN A 53 -14.85 12.40 12.91
N SER A 54 -14.90 13.72 12.84
CA SER A 54 -13.80 14.55 12.34
C SER A 54 -12.57 14.53 13.23
N GLU A 55 -12.72 14.33 14.53
CA GLU A 55 -11.60 14.20 15.46
C GLU A 55 -10.82 12.92 15.20
N THR A 56 -11.53 11.79 15.00
CA THR A 56 -10.92 10.51 14.63
C THR A 56 -10.22 10.61 13.27
N LEU A 57 -10.80 11.34 12.31
CA LEU A 57 -10.16 11.62 11.03
C LEU A 57 -8.79 12.30 11.24
N LEU A 58 -8.75 13.38 12.03
CA LEU A 58 -7.52 14.11 12.31
C LEU A 58 -6.51 13.26 13.09
N HIS A 59 -6.95 12.48 14.07
CA HIS A 59 -6.08 11.58 14.84
C HIS A 59 -5.43 10.50 13.99
N ARG A 60 -6.17 9.89 13.04
CA ARG A 60 -5.62 8.91 12.11
C ARG A 60 -4.66 9.59 11.14
N SER A 61 -5.07 10.69 10.51
CA SER A 61 -4.25 11.46 9.57
C SER A 61 -2.97 11.98 10.24
N GLY A 62 -3.03 12.39 11.49
CA GLY A 62 -1.88 12.86 12.27
C GLY A 62 -0.85 11.77 12.62
N ARG A 63 -0.95 10.55 12.07
CA ARG A 63 0.13 9.56 12.13
C ARG A 63 1.20 9.81 11.06
N THR A 64 0.88 10.52 9.98
CA THR A 64 1.82 10.97 8.95
C THR A 64 2.13 12.47 9.07
N GLY A 65 3.09 12.98 8.31
CA GLY A 65 3.45 14.39 8.27
C GLY A 65 4.06 14.93 9.57
N ARG A 66 4.75 14.10 10.34
CA ARG A 66 5.37 14.49 11.62
C ARG A 66 6.78 15.00 11.43
N ALA A 67 7.25 15.75 12.44
CA ALA A 67 8.61 16.30 12.51
C ALA A 67 9.01 17.14 11.29
N GLY A 68 8.06 17.88 10.70
CA GLY A 68 8.31 18.71 9.51
C GLY A 68 8.32 17.98 8.18
N ALA A 69 8.13 16.65 8.18
CA ALA A 69 7.98 15.87 6.96
C ALA A 69 6.60 16.07 6.33
N LYS A 70 6.52 15.98 5.00
CA LYS A 70 5.25 15.94 4.28
C LYS A 70 4.64 14.54 4.41
N GLY A 71 3.31 14.48 4.56
CA GLY A 71 2.57 13.22 4.62
C GLY A 71 1.28 13.31 3.83
N VAL A 72 0.80 12.17 3.38
CA VAL A 72 -0.46 12.04 2.64
C VAL A 72 -1.46 11.25 3.47
N SER A 73 -2.69 11.72 3.52
CA SER A 73 -3.82 11.00 4.10
C SER A 73 -4.88 10.80 3.03
N ALA A 74 -5.24 9.56 2.76
CA ALA A 74 -6.20 9.19 1.73
C ALA A 74 -7.42 8.49 2.35
N LEU A 75 -8.62 8.86 1.91
CA LEU A 75 -9.86 8.22 2.30
C LEU A 75 -10.39 7.37 1.14
N VAL A 76 -10.71 6.11 1.42
CA VAL A 76 -11.46 5.27 0.48
C VAL A 76 -12.94 5.56 0.74
N VAL A 77 -13.62 6.10 -0.27
CA VAL A 77 -15.01 6.55 -0.14
C VAL A 77 -15.88 5.81 -1.15
N SER A 78 -16.82 5.02 -0.65
CA SER A 78 -17.84 4.44 -1.51
C SER A 78 -18.90 5.49 -1.91
N PRO A 79 -19.61 5.31 -3.02
CA PRO A 79 -20.67 6.25 -3.45
C PRO A 79 -21.71 6.53 -2.39
N SER A 80 -22.08 5.52 -1.63
CA SER A 80 -23.06 5.63 -0.55
C SER A 80 -22.56 6.46 0.64
N GLU A 81 -21.25 6.55 0.82
CA GLU A 81 -20.62 7.25 1.94
C GLU A 81 -20.15 8.67 1.59
N TYR A 82 -20.32 9.11 0.35
CA TYR A 82 -19.85 10.40 -0.10
C TYR A 82 -20.28 11.58 0.79
N ARG A 83 -21.58 11.63 1.14
CA ARG A 83 -22.11 12.69 2.03
C ARG A 83 -21.50 12.62 3.44
N LYS A 84 -21.19 11.43 3.93
CA LYS A 84 -20.50 11.24 5.21
C LYS A 84 -19.08 11.78 5.14
N ALA A 85 -18.34 11.44 4.07
CA ALA A 85 -17.00 11.93 3.85
C ALA A 85 -16.93 13.46 3.77
N GLN A 86 -17.85 14.09 3.02
CA GLN A 86 -17.94 15.56 2.95
C GLN A 86 -18.13 16.19 4.33
N ARG A 87 -19.05 15.66 5.15
CA ARG A 87 -19.28 16.17 6.51
C ARG A 87 -18.08 16.01 7.41
N LEU A 88 -17.34 14.88 7.30
CA LEU A 88 -16.12 14.65 8.06
C LEU A 88 -15.03 15.64 7.71
N LEU A 89 -14.79 15.89 6.42
CA LEU A 89 -13.82 16.85 5.93
C LEU A 89 -14.17 18.29 6.35
N GLN A 90 -15.44 18.67 6.22
CA GLN A 90 -15.93 19.98 6.65
C GLN A 90 -15.77 20.18 8.17
N GLY A 91 -16.12 19.18 8.97
CA GLY A 91 -15.95 19.22 10.43
C GLY A 91 -14.50 19.26 10.86
N ALA A 92 -13.61 18.62 10.11
CA ALA A 92 -12.17 18.66 10.32
C ALA A 92 -11.53 19.97 9.78
N LYS A 93 -12.27 20.78 9.02
CA LYS A 93 -11.77 21.98 8.32
C LYS A 93 -10.60 21.67 7.37
N VAL A 94 -10.69 20.52 6.69
CA VAL A 94 -9.69 20.02 5.75
C VAL A 94 -10.25 20.06 4.34
N THR A 95 -9.47 20.57 3.39
CA THR A 95 -9.76 20.46 1.97
C THR A 95 -9.09 19.20 1.42
N ALA A 96 -9.84 18.38 0.70
CA ALA A 96 -9.33 17.19 0.05
C ALA A 96 -9.46 17.29 -1.45
N GLU A 97 -8.51 16.68 -2.16
CA GLU A 97 -8.62 16.44 -3.59
C GLU A 97 -9.45 15.17 -3.81
N TRP A 98 -10.41 15.25 -4.72
CA TRP A 98 -11.24 14.11 -5.10
C TRP A 98 -10.69 13.49 -6.39
N GLY A 99 -10.56 12.17 -6.40
CA GLY A 99 -10.08 11.44 -7.56
C GLY A 99 -10.75 10.09 -7.70
N LYS A 100 -10.60 9.49 -8.87
CA LYS A 100 -11.00 8.10 -9.11
C LYS A 100 -9.91 7.16 -8.61
N ALA A 101 -10.30 5.97 -8.19
CA ALA A 101 -9.35 4.88 -8.00
C ALA A 101 -8.66 4.55 -9.34
N PRO A 102 -7.39 4.12 -9.33
CA PRO A 102 -6.72 3.69 -10.55
C PRO A 102 -7.46 2.50 -11.17
N SER A 103 -7.50 2.45 -12.49
CA SER A 103 -8.08 1.31 -13.21
C SER A 103 -7.23 0.05 -13.05
N ALA A 104 -7.83 -1.12 -13.30
CA ALA A 104 -7.09 -2.39 -13.31
C ALA A 104 -5.93 -2.37 -14.32
N GLU A 105 -6.12 -1.69 -15.46
CA GLU A 105 -5.09 -1.52 -16.48
C GLU A 105 -3.93 -0.66 -15.98
N GLU A 106 -4.19 0.47 -15.33
CA GLU A 106 -3.16 1.33 -14.74
C GLU A 106 -2.37 0.61 -13.64
N VAL A 107 -3.04 -0.16 -12.79
CA VAL A 107 -2.39 -0.97 -11.76
C VAL A 107 -1.52 -2.04 -12.41
N GLY A 108 -2.05 -2.78 -13.40
CA GLY A 108 -1.32 -3.79 -14.14
C GLY A 108 -0.07 -3.23 -14.83
N TYR A 109 -0.20 -2.10 -15.51
CA TYR A 109 0.93 -1.41 -16.12
C TYR A 109 2.02 -1.03 -15.10
N ARG A 110 1.63 -0.51 -13.95
CA ARG A 110 2.58 -0.18 -12.88
C ARG A 110 3.29 -1.40 -12.30
N ASP A 111 2.59 -2.53 -12.19
CA ASP A 111 3.19 -3.77 -11.72
C ASP A 111 4.16 -4.36 -12.74
N ASP A 112 3.86 -4.28 -14.02
CA ASP A 112 4.76 -4.68 -15.10
C ASP A 112 6.03 -3.79 -15.13
N GLN A 113 5.90 -2.47 -14.93
CA GLN A 113 7.07 -1.58 -14.80
C GLN A 113 7.94 -1.98 -13.60
N ARG A 114 7.35 -2.22 -12.43
CA ARG A 114 8.10 -2.68 -11.23
C ARG A 114 8.81 -4.01 -11.46
N MET A 115 8.22 -4.90 -12.25
CA MET A 115 8.85 -6.16 -12.62
C MET A 115 10.09 -5.91 -13.49
N MET A 116 9.96 -5.05 -14.50
CA MET A 116 11.06 -4.72 -15.41
C MET A 116 12.21 -3.97 -14.71
N ASP A 117 11.89 -3.16 -13.71
CA ASP A 117 12.89 -2.42 -12.92
C ASP A 117 13.42 -3.25 -11.73
N HIS A 118 13.09 -4.54 -11.63
CA HIS A 118 13.50 -5.34 -10.47
C HIS A 118 15.04 -5.52 -10.45
N PRO A 119 15.68 -5.33 -9.28
CA PRO A 119 17.14 -5.40 -9.16
C PRO A 119 17.74 -6.72 -9.67
N ALA A 120 17.02 -7.83 -9.58
CA ALA A 120 17.47 -9.12 -10.12
C ALA A 120 17.68 -9.11 -11.65
N LEU A 121 17.12 -8.14 -12.38
CA LEU A 121 17.31 -7.98 -13.83
C LEU A 121 18.46 -7.02 -14.18
N THR A 122 18.88 -6.18 -13.25
CA THR A 122 19.81 -5.08 -13.49
C THR A 122 21.11 -5.15 -12.68
N ALA A 123 21.08 -5.83 -11.53
CA ALA A 123 22.24 -5.99 -10.66
C ALA A 123 23.19 -7.07 -11.20
N PRO A 124 24.50 -6.98 -10.91
CA PRO A 124 25.42 -8.07 -11.17
C PRO A 124 24.96 -9.36 -10.48
N LEU A 125 24.99 -10.47 -11.20
CA LEU A 125 24.60 -11.78 -10.69
C LEU A 125 25.86 -12.61 -10.37
N ASP A 126 25.89 -13.20 -9.18
CA ASP A 126 27.07 -13.92 -8.70
C ASP A 126 27.21 -15.33 -9.30
N ASP A 127 26.10 -15.98 -9.66
CA ASP A 127 26.09 -17.35 -10.21
C ASP A 127 25.58 -17.36 -11.66
N MET A 128 26.48 -17.17 -12.60
CA MET A 128 26.17 -17.23 -14.03
C MET A 128 26.20 -18.65 -14.61
N GLY A 129 26.79 -19.64 -13.92
CA GLY A 129 26.94 -20.99 -14.43
C GLY A 129 25.60 -21.67 -14.66
N VAL A 130 24.78 -21.76 -13.62
CA VAL A 130 23.44 -22.34 -13.69
C VAL A 130 22.54 -21.55 -14.65
N ALA A 131 22.69 -20.22 -14.69
CA ALA A 131 21.91 -19.38 -15.60
C ALA A 131 22.25 -19.65 -17.06
N GLN A 132 23.53 -19.86 -17.40
CA GLN A 132 23.97 -20.24 -18.75
C GLN A 132 23.45 -21.61 -19.16
N ASP A 133 23.52 -22.59 -18.26
CA ASP A 133 22.99 -23.95 -18.51
C ASP A 133 21.48 -23.89 -18.76
N LEU A 134 20.76 -23.12 -17.95
CA LEU A 134 19.33 -22.93 -18.11
C LEU A 134 19.00 -22.25 -19.46
N LEU A 135 19.76 -21.22 -19.83
CA LEU A 135 19.60 -20.52 -21.10
C LEU A 135 19.83 -21.47 -22.29
N ALA A 136 20.88 -22.29 -22.24
CA ALA A 136 21.18 -23.27 -23.29
C ALA A 136 20.11 -24.36 -23.45
N ARG A 137 19.49 -24.78 -22.33
CA ARG A 137 18.48 -25.85 -22.31
C ARG A 137 17.09 -25.40 -22.73
N VAL A 138 16.70 -24.19 -22.33
CA VAL A 138 15.31 -23.71 -22.37
C VAL A 138 15.10 -22.59 -23.37
N GLY A 139 16.12 -21.77 -23.58
CA GLY A 139 16.08 -20.58 -24.43
C GLY A 139 15.56 -19.31 -23.70
N PRO A 140 15.89 -18.12 -24.24
CA PRO A 140 15.63 -16.85 -23.55
C PRO A 140 14.15 -16.51 -23.40
N GLU A 141 13.34 -16.77 -24.42
CA GLU A 141 11.92 -16.45 -24.42
C GLU A 141 11.15 -17.20 -23.32
N ARG A 142 11.45 -18.50 -23.17
CA ARG A 142 10.80 -19.34 -22.19
C ARG A 142 11.23 -19.00 -20.76
N ILE A 143 12.49 -18.59 -20.58
CA ILE A 143 12.99 -18.09 -19.29
C ILE A 143 12.28 -16.80 -18.92
N ALA A 144 12.16 -15.84 -19.87
CA ALA A 144 11.44 -14.60 -19.64
C ALA A 144 9.96 -14.85 -19.29
N ALA A 145 9.29 -15.74 -20.01
CA ALA A 145 7.91 -16.12 -19.72
C ALA A 145 7.76 -16.77 -18.33
N ALA A 146 8.69 -17.65 -17.95
CA ALA A 146 8.70 -18.27 -16.63
C ALA A 146 8.94 -17.24 -15.52
N PHE A 147 9.83 -16.26 -15.74
CA PHE A 147 10.05 -15.17 -14.78
C PHE A 147 8.78 -14.34 -14.57
N VAL A 148 8.08 -13.96 -15.64
CA VAL A 148 6.80 -13.24 -15.55
C VAL A 148 5.76 -14.06 -14.79
N GLN A 149 5.68 -15.36 -15.04
CA GLN A 149 4.76 -16.25 -14.33
C GLN A 149 5.09 -16.31 -12.83
N LEU A 150 6.35 -16.55 -12.47
CA LEU A 150 6.82 -16.56 -11.07
C LEU A 150 6.60 -15.22 -10.38
N TRP A 151 6.81 -14.11 -11.09
CA TRP A 151 6.54 -12.78 -10.57
C TRP A 151 5.07 -12.58 -10.19
N ARG A 152 4.17 -13.13 -11.01
CA ARG A 152 2.71 -13.02 -10.80
C ARG A 152 2.16 -14.04 -9.81
N GLU A 153 2.91 -15.09 -9.48
CA GLU A 153 2.49 -16.06 -8.47
C GLU A 153 2.25 -15.40 -7.11
N GLY A 154 1.12 -15.73 -6.48
CA GLY A 154 0.73 -15.17 -5.18
C GLY A 154 0.26 -13.72 -5.22
N ARG A 155 0.18 -13.08 -6.40
CA ARG A 155 -0.36 -11.73 -6.58
C ARG A 155 -1.72 -11.84 -7.25
N PRO A 156 -2.82 -11.45 -6.59
CA PRO A 156 -4.12 -11.42 -7.24
C PRO A 156 -4.10 -10.38 -8.38
N PRO A 157 -4.76 -10.65 -9.51
CA PRO A 157 -4.91 -9.66 -10.56
C PRO A 157 -5.68 -8.44 -10.02
N PRO A 158 -5.43 -7.23 -10.55
CA PRO A 158 -6.20 -6.05 -10.18
C PRO A 158 -7.68 -6.26 -10.49
N GLU A 159 -8.54 -5.89 -9.55
CA GLU A 159 -9.98 -5.95 -9.75
C GLU A 159 -10.46 -4.83 -10.68
N VAL A 160 -11.39 -5.16 -11.56
CA VAL A 160 -12.09 -4.17 -12.38
C VAL A 160 -13.17 -3.53 -11.53
N LEU A 161 -12.94 -2.29 -11.13
CA LEU A 161 -13.93 -1.52 -10.38
C LEU A 161 -15.04 -1.01 -11.31
N SER A 162 -16.28 -1.04 -10.83
CA SER A 162 -17.39 -0.43 -11.55
C SER A 162 -17.18 1.08 -11.67
N ASP A 163 -17.55 1.65 -12.82
CA ASP A 163 -17.53 3.09 -13.01
C ASP A 163 -18.48 3.77 -12.01
N VAL A 164 -17.91 4.55 -11.11
CA VAL A 164 -18.67 5.36 -10.18
C VAL A 164 -18.71 6.78 -10.72
N PRO A 165 -19.92 7.35 -10.97
CA PRO A 165 -20.03 8.74 -11.35
C PRO A 165 -19.36 9.63 -10.30
N GLN A 166 -18.47 10.52 -10.73
CA GLN A 166 -17.96 11.53 -9.82
C GLN A 166 -19.12 12.45 -9.41
N PRO A 167 -19.21 12.76 -8.11
CA PRO A 167 -20.17 13.78 -7.68
C PRO A 167 -19.77 15.12 -8.31
N ALA A 168 -20.79 15.79 -8.86
CA ALA A 168 -20.64 17.14 -9.42
C ALA A 168 -20.29 18.16 -8.33
#